data_4944ff3c96466024ca4a8aea3024b37c
#
_entry.id   4944ff3c96466024ca4a8aea3024b37c
#
_cell.length_a   1.000
_cell.length_b   1.000
_cell.length_c   1.000
_cell.angle_alpha   90.00
_cell.angle_beta   90.00
_cell.angle_gamma   90.00
#
_symmetry.space_group_name_H-M   'P 1'
#
loop_
_entity.id
_entity.type
_entity.pdbx_description
1 polymer ?
#
loop_
_entity_poly.entity_id
_entity_poly.type
_entity_poly.pdbx_seq_one_letter_code
_entity_poly.pdbx_strand_id
1 'polypeptide(L)'
;EYSCFGTGDYRISALRVRNENGSQAVTLCYAGYELSRGKYSIPGLPAVYADETEAETLGILLRDPESGLEVLLQYGVLEELDIITRAVKVVNRTMGKVVLLKAASMCLDWLSGDYEWLTFYGKHAMERTLQRTPIAHGISAIGSVRGASSHHSNLFAVVCEKDTNETKGLCYGVSFVYSGEFLMETEKDQIDQTRLICGIHPDDFAWTLEPGESFDTPEVILSCSSEGFGKLSHNFHQVIREHICRGEWKNKRRPVLINNWEGTYFNFTGDKLVSIAKDAAELGVELFVMDDGWFGKRDDDRSGLGDWFPNEKKLGCSLKELGDRIVGLGMKFGIWFEPECISEDSDLSRAHPDWAVKIPGRKPNLSRHQMILDFSRKDVQDYILERLCSVLASAPISYVKWDFNRSICDKYSTSLPAEKQGEMAHRFMLGLYRVLDGMLSAYPHLLLEGCSGGGGRFDAGMLYYSPQIWCSDDTDAIERLQIQYGTSFGYPVSTMGAHVSAVPNHQTGRVTPLATRGCVCLLYTSPSPRD
;
A
#
# COMPACT_ATOMS: atom_id res chain seq x y z
N GLU A 1 3.14 17.30 20.37
CA GLU A 1 4.05 18.32 19.81
C GLU A 1 4.31 18.02 18.33
N TYR A 2 4.63 19.04 17.52
CA TYR A 2 5.07 18.86 16.13
C TYR A 2 6.41 19.58 15.96
N SER A 3 7.48 18.81 16.11
CA SER A 3 8.84 19.34 16.24
C SER A 3 9.38 19.85 14.91
N CYS A 4 10.07 20.99 14.96
CA CYS A 4 10.70 21.61 13.80
C CYS A 4 12.21 21.58 13.93
N PHE A 5 12.91 21.47 12.82
CA PHE A 5 14.35 21.61 12.78
C PHE A 5 14.76 23.07 13.07
N GLY A 6 15.83 23.25 13.87
CA GLY A 6 16.42 24.57 14.13
C GLY A 6 15.85 25.34 15.32
N THR A 7 15.01 24.72 16.17
CA THR A 7 14.38 25.35 17.35
C THR A 7 15.07 25.06 18.68
N GLY A 8 16.20 24.33 18.68
CA GLY A 8 16.90 23.90 19.90
C GLY A 8 16.41 22.58 20.48
N ASP A 9 15.37 21.95 19.92
CA ASP A 9 15.07 20.53 20.09
C ASP A 9 15.94 19.74 19.11
N TYR A 10 16.94 19.03 19.62
CA TYR A 10 17.93 18.29 18.81
C TYR A 10 17.50 16.84 18.54
N ARG A 11 16.33 16.42 19.04
CA ARG A 11 15.74 15.13 18.71
C ARG A 11 15.28 15.10 17.24
N ILE A 12 14.94 13.91 16.74
CA ILE A 12 14.35 13.77 15.40
C ILE A 12 13.21 14.76 15.20
N SER A 13 13.25 15.51 14.10
CA SER A 13 12.25 16.54 13.79
C SER A 13 11.16 15.99 12.86
N ALA A 14 9.91 16.44 13.08
CA ALA A 14 8.78 16.11 12.21
C ALA A 14 8.75 16.96 10.93
N LEU A 15 9.22 18.22 11.01
CA LEU A 15 9.28 19.13 9.87
C LEU A 15 10.70 19.63 9.64
N ARG A 16 11.15 19.54 8.38
CA ARG A 16 12.36 20.21 7.89
C ARG A 16 12.04 20.93 6.59
N VAL A 17 12.35 22.19 6.53
CA VAL A 17 12.15 23.00 5.33
C VAL A 17 13.47 23.64 4.90
N ARG A 18 13.52 24.10 3.67
CA ARG A 18 14.50 25.05 3.18
C ARG A 18 13.77 26.26 2.65
N ASN A 19 13.94 27.37 3.34
CA ASN A 19 13.39 28.67 2.94
C ASN A 19 14.10 29.19 1.68
N GLU A 20 13.55 30.18 1.01
CA GLU A 20 14.12 30.77 -0.20
C GLU A 20 15.55 31.31 0.01
N ASN A 21 15.85 31.86 1.18
CA ASN A 21 17.19 32.34 1.54
C ASN A 21 18.18 31.21 1.92
N GLY A 22 17.78 29.93 1.82
CA GLY A 22 18.58 28.76 2.15
C GLY A 22 18.58 28.36 3.64
N SER A 23 17.98 29.14 4.53
CA SER A 23 17.84 28.76 5.94
C SER A 23 16.86 27.61 6.12
N GLN A 24 16.99 26.88 7.24
CA GLN A 24 16.10 25.75 7.57
C GLN A 24 15.32 25.99 8.88
N ALA A 25 15.50 27.13 9.53
CA ALA A 25 14.82 27.41 10.78
C ALA A 25 13.35 27.73 10.54
N VAL A 26 12.49 27.14 11.37
CA VAL A 26 11.05 27.40 11.46
C VAL A 26 10.63 27.30 12.93
N THR A 27 9.92 28.30 13.43
CA THR A 27 9.40 28.31 14.80
C THR A 27 7.88 28.31 14.76
N LEU A 28 7.26 27.15 14.87
CA LEU A 28 5.80 27.04 14.84
C LEU A 28 5.20 27.41 16.19
N CYS A 29 4.36 28.44 16.18
CA CYS A 29 3.58 28.89 17.32
C CYS A 29 2.10 28.54 17.11
N TYR A 30 1.40 28.22 18.20
CA TYR A 30 -0.05 28.02 18.16
C TYR A 30 -0.76 29.28 17.66
N ALA A 31 -1.62 29.12 16.66
CA ALA A 31 -2.37 30.22 16.04
C ALA A 31 -3.90 30.08 16.16
N GLY A 32 -4.39 28.91 16.57
CA GLY A 32 -5.83 28.66 16.74
C GLY A 32 -6.20 27.21 16.53
N TYR A 33 -7.48 26.89 16.73
CA TYR A 33 -8.03 25.57 16.42
C TYR A 33 -9.45 25.68 15.88
N GLU A 34 -9.89 24.63 15.22
CA GLU A 34 -11.24 24.43 14.73
C GLU A 34 -11.73 23.02 15.06
N LEU A 35 -13.01 22.92 15.43
CA LEU A 35 -13.69 21.65 15.63
C LEU A 35 -14.82 21.52 14.60
N SER A 36 -14.92 20.37 13.97
CA SER A 36 -15.99 20.05 13.03
C SER A 36 -16.48 18.62 13.22
N ARG A 37 -17.74 18.38 12.84
CA ARG A 37 -18.29 17.02 12.77
C ARG A 37 -17.83 16.33 11.49
N GLY A 38 -17.76 15.00 11.53
CA GLY A 38 -17.25 14.18 10.44
C GLY A 38 -15.73 14.15 10.37
N LYS A 39 -15.24 13.28 9.53
CA LYS A 39 -13.81 13.06 9.31
C LYS A 39 -13.29 14.00 8.20
N TYR A 40 -12.13 14.64 8.41
CA TYR A 40 -11.44 15.35 7.33
C TYR A 40 -11.07 14.42 6.18
N SER A 41 -10.99 14.96 4.97
CA SER A 41 -10.51 14.26 3.78
C SER A 41 -9.14 14.79 3.35
N ILE A 42 -8.36 13.95 2.66
CA ILE A 42 -7.06 14.32 2.10
C ILE A 42 -7.12 14.13 0.58
N PRO A 43 -7.10 15.20 -0.22
CA PRO A 43 -7.25 15.10 -1.66
C PRO A 43 -6.17 14.22 -2.30
N GLY A 44 -6.59 13.23 -3.10
CA GLY A 44 -5.69 12.36 -3.87
C GLY A 44 -4.97 11.28 -3.07
N LEU A 45 -5.19 11.19 -1.76
CA LEU A 45 -4.61 10.19 -0.87
C LEU A 45 -5.69 9.31 -0.23
N PRO A 46 -5.41 8.02 0.00
CA PRO A 46 -6.27 7.18 0.81
C PRO A 46 -6.28 7.68 2.26
N ALA A 47 -7.44 7.65 2.88
CA ALA A 47 -7.63 8.04 4.26
C ALA A 47 -8.84 7.31 4.86
N VAL A 48 -8.89 7.23 6.17
CA VAL A 48 -10.09 6.80 6.91
C VAL A 48 -11.24 7.72 6.53
N TYR A 49 -12.39 7.17 6.20
CA TYR A 49 -13.62 7.89 5.94
C TYR A 49 -14.65 7.60 7.03
N ALA A 50 -15.36 8.62 7.47
CA ALA A 50 -16.46 8.53 8.43
C ALA A 50 -17.35 9.75 8.28
N ASP A 51 -18.63 9.59 8.55
CA ASP A 51 -19.61 10.67 8.45
C ASP A 51 -19.69 11.53 9.74
N GLU A 52 -20.63 12.46 9.76
CA GLU A 52 -20.82 13.40 10.86
C GLU A 52 -21.32 12.74 12.16
N THR A 53 -21.81 11.50 12.10
CA THR A 53 -22.29 10.72 13.25
C THR A 53 -21.24 9.78 13.83
N GLU A 54 -20.20 9.49 13.04
CA GLU A 54 -19.16 8.48 13.36
C GLU A 54 -17.84 9.11 13.83
N ALA A 55 -17.60 10.38 13.48
CA ALA A 55 -16.33 11.04 13.77
C ALA A 55 -16.46 12.54 14.05
N GLU A 56 -15.46 13.04 14.74
CA GLU A 56 -15.19 14.48 14.89
C GLU A 56 -13.78 14.80 14.41
N THR A 57 -13.60 16.03 13.92
CA THR A 57 -12.29 16.53 13.47
C THR A 57 -11.84 17.71 14.31
N LEU A 58 -10.61 17.65 14.83
CA LEU A 58 -9.90 18.78 15.42
C LEU A 58 -8.78 19.22 14.45
N GLY A 59 -8.83 20.46 14.00
CA GLY A 59 -7.75 21.14 13.28
C GLY A 59 -7.01 22.09 14.21
N ILE A 60 -5.69 21.93 14.38
CA ILE A 60 -4.85 22.87 15.14
C ILE A 60 -3.95 23.60 14.16
N LEU A 61 -4.12 24.91 14.07
CA LEU A 61 -3.29 25.78 13.24
C LEU A 61 -2.04 26.22 14.01
N LEU A 62 -0.91 25.97 13.42
CA LEU A 62 0.39 26.48 13.84
C LEU A 62 0.91 27.45 12.77
N ARG A 63 1.60 28.50 13.17
CA ARG A 63 2.20 29.48 12.25
C ARG A 63 3.60 29.88 12.73
N ASP A 64 4.50 29.98 11.79
CA ASP A 64 5.77 30.69 12.02
C ASP A 64 5.55 32.18 11.85
N PRO A 65 5.66 32.99 12.94
CA PRO A 65 5.41 34.42 12.88
C PRO A 65 6.41 35.21 12.02
N GLU A 66 7.61 34.66 11.82
CA GLU A 66 8.68 35.32 11.06
C GLU A 66 8.52 35.11 9.55
N SER A 67 8.28 33.88 9.12
CA SER A 67 8.20 33.55 7.69
C SER A 67 6.75 33.57 7.16
N GLY A 68 5.77 33.28 8.03
CA GLY A 68 4.39 33.10 7.63
C GLY A 68 4.05 31.67 7.18
N LEU A 69 4.97 30.69 7.32
CA LEU A 69 4.66 29.29 7.05
C LEU A 69 3.56 28.81 8.00
N GLU A 70 2.53 28.16 7.47
CA GLU A 70 1.44 27.59 8.25
C GLU A 70 1.47 26.06 8.22
N VAL A 71 1.12 25.45 9.35
CA VAL A 71 0.98 23.99 9.49
C VAL A 71 -0.35 23.72 10.19
N LEU A 72 -1.25 23.01 9.51
CA LEU A 72 -2.51 22.52 10.08
C LEU A 72 -2.34 21.07 10.50
N LEU A 73 -2.45 20.81 11.79
CA LEU A 73 -2.47 19.47 12.36
C LEU A 73 -3.91 18.98 12.41
N GLN A 74 -4.24 17.94 11.66
CA GLN A 74 -5.59 17.39 11.57
C GLN A 74 -5.67 16.09 12.40
N TYR A 75 -6.65 16.03 13.28
CA TYR A 75 -6.99 14.85 14.08
C TYR A 75 -8.43 14.47 13.79
N GLY A 76 -8.66 13.22 13.40
CA GLY A 76 -9.98 12.64 13.32
C GLY A 76 -10.15 11.68 14.50
N VAL A 77 -11.24 11.79 15.23
CA VAL A 77 -11.55 10.94 16.39
C VAL A 77 -12.76 10.08 16.06
N LEU A 78 -12.59 8.77 16.12
CA LEU A 78 -13.65 7.76 16.00
C LEU A 78 -13.75 7.08 17.39
N GLU A 79 -14.56 7.67 18.27
CA GLU A 79 -14.62 7.30 19.69
C GLU A 79 -15.04 5.83 19.89
N GLU A 80 -16.07 5.38 19.17
CA GLU A 80 -16.61 4.02 19.28
C GLU A 80 -15.58 2.92 18.90
N LEU A 81 -14.54 3.29 18.17
CA LEU A 81 -13.49 2.38 17.68
C LEU A 81 -12.17 2.50 18.46
N ASP A 82 -12.05 3.41 19.41
CA ASP A 82 -10.78 3.77 20.07
C ASP A 82 -9.70 4.19 19.03
N ILE A 83 -10.09 4.95 18.01
CA ILE A 83 -9.21 5.35 16.90
C ILE A 83 -9.04 6.86 16.86
N ILE A 84 -7.80 7.29 16.70
CA ILE A 84 -7.43 8.66 16.33
C ILE A 84 -6.68 8.59 15.01
N THR A 85 -7.08 9.42 14.04
CA THR A 85 -6.32 9.59 12.80
C THR A 85 -5.54 10.90 12.83
N ARG A 86 -4.42 10.95 12.14
CA ARG A 86 -3.55 12.11 12.09
C ARG A 86 -3.05 12.38 10.68
N ALA A 87 -3.18 13.62 10.21
CA ALA A 87 -2.51 14.13 9.02
C ALA A 87 -2.04 15.57 9.23
N VAL A 88 -1.18 16.04 8.36
CA VAL A 88 -0.61 17.39 8.42
C VAL A 88 -0.74 18.05 7.06
N LYS A 89 -1.20 19.30 7.05
CA LYS A 89 -1.19 20.16 5.88
C LYS A 89 -0.21 21.30 6.09
N VAL A 90 0.78 21.43 5.22
CA VAL A 90 1.72 22.54 5.21
C VAL A 90 1.29 23.54 4.13
N VAL A 91 1.14 24.80 4.48
CA VAL A 91 0.70 25.86 3.56
C VAL A 91 1.79 26.94 3.50
N ASN A 92 2.28 27.21 2.30
CA ASN A 92 3.23 28.29 2.08
C ASN A 92 2.50 29.66 2.02
N ARG A 93 2.47 30.39 3.15
CA ARG A 93 2.01 31.78 3.22
C ARG A 93 3.16 32.79 3.19
N THR A 94 4.38 32.30 2.94
CA THR A 94 5.55 33.18 2.83
C THR A 94 5.54 33.93 1.50
N MET A 95 6.44 34.90 1.34
CA MET A 95 6.57 35.66 0.08
C MET A 95 7.41 34.95 -0.98
N GLY A 96 8.11 33.89 -0.58
CA GLY A 96 9.01 33.16 -1.44
C GLY A 96 8.73 31.64 -1.46
N LYS A 97 9.53 30.94 -2.21
CA LYS A 97 9.45 29.49 -2.35
C LYS A 97 9.94 28.79 -1.07
N VAL A 98 9.25 27.74 -0.66
CA VAL A 98 9.65 26.83 0.43
C VAL A 98 9.80 25.42 -0.11
N VAL A 99 10.88 24.74 0.23
CA VAL A 99 11.08 23.32 -0.11
C VAL A 99 10.95 22.49 1.16
N LEU A 100 9.99 21.56 1.18
CA LEU A 100 9.85 20.58 2.24
C LEU A 100 10.90 19.48 2.04
N LEU A 101 11.77 19.29 3.02
CA LEU A 101 12.79 18.23 3.05
C LEU A 101 12.35 17.05 3.93
N LYS A 102 11.42 17.27 4.85
CA LYS A 102 10.70 16.28 5.64
C LYS A 102 9.38 16.90 6.10
N ALA A 103 8.30 16.15 5.93
CA ALA A 103 6.98 16.50 6.46
C ALA A 103 6.35 15.21 7.01
N ALA A 104 6.53 14.97 8.30
CA ALA A 104 5.96 13.80 8.95
C ALA A 104 4.45 13.98 9.16
N SER A 105 3.71 12.89 9.03
CA SER A 105 2.28 12.86 9.29
C SER A 105 1.95 12.90 10.78
N MET A 106 2.90 12.41 11.61
CA MET A 106 2.72 12.24 13.04
C MET A 106 4.03 12.46 13.79
N CYS A 107 3.92 13.03 15.00
CA CYS A 107 4.95 13.08 16.02
C CYS A 107 4.27 12.84 17.37
N LEU A 108 4.71 11.82 18.10
CA LEU A 108 4.24 11.48 19.45
C LEU A 108 5.41 11.47 20.42
N ASP A 109 5.21 12.04 21.61
CA ASP A 109 6.18 12.06 22.69
C ASP A 109 5.60 11.39 23.95
N TRP A 110 6.38 10.48 24.55
CA TRP A 110 6.20 9.95 25.87
C TRP A 110 7.24 10.57 26.80
N LEU A 111 6.78 11.21 27.86
CA LEU A 111 7.65 11.97 28.76
C LEU A 111 8.46 11.08 29.71
N SER A 112 8.07 9.83 29.86
CA SER A 112 8.76 8.83 30.68
C SER A 112 8.26 7.44 30.31
N GLY A 113 9.00 6.42 30.70
CA GLY A 113 8.66 5.00 30.53
C GLY A 113 9.73 4.22 29.78
N ASP A 114 9.72 2.92 30.03
CA ASP A 114 10.55 1.97 29.29
C ASP A 114 9.65 1.17 28.34
N TYR A 115 9.84 1.41 27.05
CA TYR A 115 9.03 0.83 26.00
C TYR A 115 9.80 -0.17 25.16
N GLU A 116 9.07 -1.08 24.56
CA GLU A 116 9.51 -1.96 23.50
C GLU A 116 8.79 -1.61 22.21
N TRP A 117 9.45 -1.87 21.09
CA TRP A 117 8.93 -1.62 19.77
C TRP A 117 8.71 -2.94 19.03
N LEU A 118 7.45 -3.19 18.64
CA LEU A 118 7.09 -4.30 17.77
C LEU A 118 7.06 -3.80 16.32
N THR A 119 7.81 -4.46 15.46
CA THR A 119 7.90 -4.19 14.03
C THR A 119 7.77 -5.48 13.25
N PHE A 120 7.43 -5.36 11.97
CA PHE A 120 7.17 -6.50 11.09
C PHE A 120 8.11 -6.43 9.91
N TYR A 121 9.21 -7.16 9.97
CA TYR A 121 10.21 -7.24 8.92
C TYR A 121 9.99 -8.44 8.01
N GLY A 122 10.69 -8.51 6.90
CA GLY A 122 10.63 -9.67 6.02
C GLY A 122 11.43 -9.54 4.73
N LYS A 123 11.10 -10.41 3.83
CA LYS A 123 11.57 -10.44 2.45
C LYS A 123 10.48 -11.05 1.57
N HIS A 124 10.68 -11.08 0.26
CA HIS A 124 9.82 -11.84 -0.65
C HIS A 124 9.64 -13.28 -0.16
N ALA A 125 8.42 -13.75 -0.13
CA ALA A 125 8.02 -15.07 0.36
C ALA A 125 8.33 -15.36 1.85
N MET A 126 8.50 -14.31 2.66
CA MET A 126 8.65 -14.37 4.12
C MET A 126 8.34 -13.01 4.73
N GLU A 127 7.12 -12.54 4.55
CA GLU A 127 6.67 -11.21 4.92
C GLU A 127 6.18 -11.15 6.37
N ARG A 128 6.28 -9.99 6.96
CA ARG A 128 5.69 -9.60 8.27
C ARG A 128 6.05 -10.52 9.43
N THR A 129 7.31 -10.90 9.51
CA THR A 129 7.85 -11.57 10.69
C THR A 129 7.90 -10.59 11.85
N LEU A 130 7.27 -10.94 12.97
CA LEU A 130 7.25 -10.12 14.17
C LEU A 130 8.66 -10.01 14.77
N GLN A 131 9.08 -8.78 15.06
CA GLN A 131 10.27 -8.46 15.83
C GLN A 131 9.88 -7.56 17.01
N ARG A 132 10.35 -7.87 18.19
CA ARG A 132 10.13 -7.11 19.42
C ARG A 132 11.49 -6.71 20.01
N THR A 133 11.72 -5.41 20.16
CA THR A 133 13.01 -4.86 20.62
C THR A 133 12.80 -3.75 21.65
N PRO A 134 13.63 -3.64 22.69
CA PRO A 134 13.63 -2.49 23.59
C PRO A 134 13.96 -1.20 22.82
N ILE A 135 13.28 -0.10 23.15
CA ILE A 135 13.65 1.23 22.69
C ILE A 135 14.80 1.72 23.57
N ALA A 136 16.00 1.71 23.00
CA ALA A 136 17.23 2.15 23.66
C ALA A 136 17.55 3.61 23.33
N HIS A 137 18.48 4.24 24.09
CA HIS A 137 18.98 5.58 23.78
C HIS A 137 19.51 5.67 22.35
N GLY A 138 19.19 6.76 21.68
CA GLY A 138 19.47 6.98 20.27
C GLY A 138 18.26 6.67 19.39
N ILE A 139 18.52 6.51 18.09
CA ILE A 139 17.49 6.38 17.06
C ILE A 139 17.39 4.93 16.60
N SER A 140 16.15 4.41 16.52
CA SER A 140 15.82 3.16 15.84
C SER A 140 14.80 3.47 14.77
N ALA A 141 14.96 2.88 13.57
CA ALA A 141 14.11 3.18 12.43
C ALA A 141 13.73 1.94 11.62
N ILE A 142 12.54 1.97 11.06
CA ILE A 142 12.09 1.09 9.97
C ILE A 142 11.57 1.94 8.82
N GLY A 143 11.72 1.44 7.59
CA GLY A 143 11.26 2.21 6.43
C GLY A 143 11.52 1.52 5.11
N SER A 144 11.19 2.22 4.04
CA SER A 144 11.44 1.81 2.66
C SER A 144 11.82 3.01 1.79
N VAL A 145 12.87 2.85 1.00
CA VAL A 145 13.29 3.76 -0.08
C VAL A 145 13.18 3.09 -1.46
N ARG A 146 12.26 2.12 -1.58
CA ARG A 146 12.11 1.24 -2.75
C ARG A 146 11.05 1.72 -3.73
N GLY A 147 10.54 2.94 -3.56
CA GLY A 147 9.40 3.47 -4.32
C GLY A 147 8.04 2.90 -3.89
N ALA A 148 8.03 1.94 -2.98
CA ALA A 148 6.83 1.31 -2.41
C ALA A 148 7.09 0.89 -0.96
N SER A 149 6.02 0.50 -0.24
CA SER A 149 6.08 0.05 1.15
C SER A 149 7.00 -1.16 1.37
N SER A 150 7.04 -2.12 0.46
CA SER A 150 7.94 -3.26 0.34
C SER A 150 7.76 -4.40 1.36
N HIS A 151 8.38 -5.56 1.04
CA HIS A 151 8.40 -6.76 1.90
C HIS A 151 9.28 -6.60 3.16
N HIS A 152 10.22 -5.63 3.16
CA HIS A 152 11.29 -5.56 4.16
C HIS A 152 10.82 -4.99 5.49
N SER A 153 9.88 -4.07 5.45
CA SER A 153 9.27 -3.46 6.63
C SER A 153 7.81 -3.13 6.33
N ASN A 154 6.93 -3.40 7.28
CA ASN A 154 5.52 -3.04 7.15
C ASN A 154 5.24 -1.69 7.80
N LEU A 155 4.20 -1.00 7.33
CA LEU A 155 3.76 0.31 7.80
C LEU A 155 2.92 0.25 9.08
N PHE A 156 2.85 -0.91 9.71
CA PHE A 156 2.22 -1.11 11.01
C PHE A 156 3.29 -1.39 12.06
N ALA A 157 3.20 -0.72 13.20
CA ALA A 157 4.10 -0.91 14.34
C ALA A 157 3.36 -0.71 15.67
N VAL A 158 3.91 -1.24 16.75
CA VAL A 158 3.34 -1.09 18.11
C VAL A 158 4.44 -0.68 19.08
N VAL A 159 4.21 0.39 19.85
CA VAL A 159 5.00 0.72 21.05
C VAL A 159 4.26 0.18 22.27
N CYS A 160 4.93 -0.53 23.16
CA CYS A 160 4.29 -1.15 24.29
C CYS A 160 5.19 -1.21 25.53
N GLU A 161 4.57 -1.37 26.68
CA GLU A 161 5.29 -1.73 27.92
C GLU A 161 5.88 -3.14 27.83
N LYS A 162 6.94 -3.39 28.59
CA LYS A 162 7.73 -4.63 28.54
C LYS A 162 6.91 -5.91 28.76
N ASP A 163 5.94 -5.89 29.67
CA ASP A 163 5.16 -7.09 30.02
C ASP A 163 3.86 -7.23 29.21
N THR A 164 3.67 -6.38 28.21
CA THR A 164 2.50 -6.44 27.33
C THR A 164 2.48 -7.72 26.50
N ASN A 165 1.33 -8.35 26.43
CA ASN A 165 1.06 -9.52 25.62
C ASN A 165 -0.33 -9.43 24.95
N GLU A 166 -0.85 -10.51 24.40
CA GLU A 166 -2.11 -10.50 23.65
C GLU A 166 -3.33 -10.13 24.51
N THR A 167 -3.30 -10.39 25.84
CA THR A 167 -4.47 -10.26 26.73
C THR A 167 -4.31 -9.23 27.84
N LYS A 168 -3.16 -8.55 27.93
CA LYS A 168 -2.91 -7.54 28.97
C LYS A 168 -1.75 -6.62 28.60
N GLY A 169 -1.71 -5.44 29.23
CA GLY A 169 -0.64 -4.46 29.16
C GLY A 169 -0.96 -3.31 28.21
N LEU A 170 -0.27 -2.20 28.44
CA LEU A 170 -0.46 -0.96 27.68
C LEU A 170 0.32 -1.00 26.37
N CYS A 171 -0.35 -0.69 25.28
CA CYS A 171 0.24 -0.64 23.96
C CYS A 171 -0.42 0.42 23.07
N TYR A 172 0.37 0.95 22.14
CA TYR A 172 0.02 2.01 21.21
C TYR A 172 0.33 1.53 19.78
N GLY A 173 -0.69 1.38 18.96
CA GLY A 173 -0.53 0.96 17.57
C GLY A 173 -0.48 2.15 16.63
N VAL A 174 0.31 2.01 15.58
CA VAL A 174 0.49 3.00 14.51
C VAL A 174 0.39 2.30 13.17
N SER A 175 -0.49 2.78 12.28
CA SER A 175 -0.61 2.30 10.90
C SER A 175 -0.56 3.48 9.95
N PHE A 176 0.36 3.45 9.00
CA PHE A 176 0.50 4.50 7.99
C PHE A 176 -0.31 4.17 6.74
N VAL A 177 -1.25 5.04 6.38
CA VAL A 177 -2.16 4.86 5.24
C VAL A 177 -1.49 5.36 3.97
N TYR A 178 -0.48 4.61 3.54
CA TYR A 178 0.33 4.96 2.38
C TYR A 178 0.96 3.70 1.78
N SER A 179 1.24 3.70 0.48
CA SER A 179 1.84 2.55 -0.21
C SER A 179 3.22 2.86 -0.80
N GLY A 180 3.71 4.08 -0.60
CA GLY A 180 5.00 4.56 -1.08
C GLY A 180 6.12 4.43 -0.05
N GLU A 181 7.16 5.23 -0.28
CA GLU A 181 8.32 5.28 0.61
C GLU A 181 7.96 5.89 1.95
N PHE A 182 8.37 5.23 3.03
CA PHE A 182 8.00 5.66 4.37
C PHE A 182 9.16 5.51 5.36
N LEU A 183 9.08 6.27 6.43
CA LEU A 183 9.97 6.17 7.58
C LEU A 183 9.16 6.24 8.87
N MET A 184 9.39 5.29 9.76
CA MET A 184 9.01 5.35 11.18
C MET A 184 10.28 5.32 12.01
N GLU A 185 10.42 6.29 12.91
CA GLU A 185 11.61 6.45 13.75
C GLU A 185 11.19 6.58 15.20
N THR A 186 11.85 5.85 16.10
CA THR A 186 11.80 6.09 17.55
C THR A 186 13.13 6.65 18.02
N GLU A 187 13.09 7.63 18.91
CA GLU A 187 14.27 8.14 19.60
C GLU A 187 14.02 8.19 21.10
N LYS A 188 14.90 7.56 21.87
CA LYS A 188 14.97 7.76 23.32
C LYS A 188 16.12 8.73 23.61
N ASP A 189 15.80 9.87 24.22
CA ASP A 189 16.76 10.93 24.50
C ASP A 189 17.52 10.72 25.82
N GLN A 190 18.41 11.65 26.16
CA GLN A 190 19.28 11.59 27.33
C GLN A 190 18.56 11.77 28.68
N ILE A 191 17.29 12.13 28.66
CA ILE A 191 16.43 12.27 29.87
C ILE A 191 15.27 11.26 29.88
N ASP A 192 15.42 10.17 29.12
CA ASP A 192 14.49 9.04 29.02
C ASP A 192 13.12 9.36 28.42
N GLN A 193 13.00 10.44 27.67
CA GLN A 193 11.81 10.70 26.84
C GLN A 193 11.88 9.90 25.55
N THR A 194 10.75 9.39 25.11
CA THR A 194 10.65 8.64 23.85
C THR A 194 9.82 9.43 22.85
N ARG A 195 10.35 9.62 21.63
CA ARG A 195 9.64 10.20 20.49
C ARG A 195 9.42 9.14 19.42
N LEU A 196 8.24 9.13 18.80
CA LEU A 196 7.94 8.37 17.59
C LEU A 196 7.47 9.32 16.49
N ILE A 197 8.09 9.22 15.32
CA ILE A 197 7.71 9.96 14.12
C ILE A 197 7.36 8.98 12.99
N CYS A 198 6.32 9.30 12.22
CA CYS A 198 5.91 8.54 11.05
C CYS A 198 5.57 9.49 9.89
N GLY A 199 6.04 9.17 8.69
CA GLY A 199 5.73 9.93 7.48
C GLY A 199 6.42 9.41 6.22
N ILE A 200 6.36 10.19 5.15
CA ILE A 200 7.10 9.91 3.91
C ILE A 200 8.60 9.91 4.21
N HIS A 201 9.34 8.97 3.60
CA HIS A 201 10.78 8.87 3.77
C HIS A 201 11.47 10.14 3.27
N PRO A 202 12.33 10.80 4.06
CA PRO A 202 12.97 12.06 3.66
C PRO A 202 14.12 11.90 2.66
N ASP A 203 14.66 10.68 2.50
CA ASP A 203 15.72 10.45 1.53
C ASP A 203 15.15 10.63 0.11
N ASP A 204 15.83 11.43 -0.69
CA ASP A 204 15.40 11.85 -2.03
C ASP A 204 14.05 12.62 -2.07
N PHE A 205 13.44 12.95 -0.92
CA PHE A 205 12.23 13.76 -0.86
C PHE A 205 12.57 15.26 -0.81
N ALA A 206 12.06 16.01 -1.77
CA ALA A 206 12.10 17.46 -1.78
C ALA A 206 10.88 18.00 -2.52
N TRP A 207 9.91 18.53 -1.77
CA TRP A 207 8.66 19.04 -2.35
C TRP A 207 8.65 20.56 -2.32
N THR A 208 8.58 21.18 -3.49
CA THR A 208 8.59 22.63 -3.64
C THR A 208 7.17 23.19 -3.53
N LEU A 209 6.99 24.18 -2.67
CA LEU A 209 5.77 24.97 -2.53
C LEU A 209 6.04 26.41 -2.96
N GLU A 210 5.39 26.86 -4.02
CA GLU A 210 5.31 28.28 -4.35
C GLU A 210 4.39 29.02 -3.37
N PRO A 211 4.46 30.35 -3.27
CA PRO A 211 3.56 31.12 -2.42
C PRO A 211 2.08 30.80 -2.68
N GLY A 212 1.35 30.42 -1.64
CA GLY A 212 -0.05 30.02 -1.70
C GLY A 212 -0.31 28.53 -1.92
N GLU A 213 0.71 27.72 -2.31
CA GLU A 213 0.58 26.29 -2.45
C GLU A 213 0.58 25.55 -1.11
N SER A 214 0.07 24.33 -1.12
CA SER A 214 0.04 23.45 0.06
C SER A 214 0.46 22.03 -0.27
N PHE A 215 0.90 21.33 0.78
CA PHE A 215 1.22 19.90 0.76
C PHE A 215 0.44 19.20 1.86
N ASP A 216 -0.27 18.14 1.51
CA ASP A 216 -0.97 17.28 2.45
C ASP A 216 -0.18 15.98 2.65
N THR A 217 0.11 15.61 3.89
CA THR A 217 0.78 14.33 4.20
C THR A 217 -0.22 13.18 4.16
N PRO A 218 0.22 11.94 3.85
CA PRO A 218 -0.61 10.75 4.06
C PRO A 218 -1.04 10.61 5.52
N GLU A 219 -2.13 9.91 5.76
CA GLU A 219 -2.72 9.74 7.08
C GLU A 219 -2.01 8.67 7.91
N VAL A 220 -2.02 8.84 9.23
CA VAL A 220 -1.66 7.81 10.22
C VAL A 220 -2.90 7.47 11.04
N ILE A 221 -3.15 6.19 11.27
CA ILE A 221 -4.15 5.66 12.19
C ILE A 221 -3.45 5.30 13.50
N LEU A 222 -4.00 5.75 14.62
CA LEU A 222 -3.52 5.53 15.97
C LEU A 222 -4.59 4.85 16.80
N SER A 223 -4.17 3.92 17.65
CA SER A 223 -5.03 3.31 18.69
C SER A 223 -4.21 3.02 19.93
N CYS A 224 -4.88 2.94 21.07
CA CYS A 224 -4.29 2.59 22.35
C CYS A 224 -5.13 1.50 23.03
N SER A 225 -4.47 0.56 23.70
CA SER A 225 -5.14 -0.46 24.51
C SER A 225 -4.38 -0.73 25.79
N SER A 226 -5.08 -0.86 26.92
CA SER A 226 -4.58 -1.40 28.18
C SER A 226 -4.84 -2.90 28.34
N GLU A 227 -5.55 -3.50 27.39
CA GLU A 227 -5.96 -4.91 27.36
C GLU A 227 -5.07 -5.77 26.46
N GLY A 228 -3.88 -5.26 26.07
CA GLY A 228 -2.91 -5.97 25.27
C GLY A 228 -3.17 -5.91 23.77
N PHE A 229 -2.38 -6.71 23.03
CA PHE A 229 -2.35 -6.68 21.56
C PHE A 229 -3.64 -7.17 20.91
N GLY A 230 -4.39 -8.09 21.56
CA GLY A 230 -5.63 -8.61 21.01
C GLY A 230 -6.69 -7.53 20.81
N LYS A 231 -6.93 -6.69 21.83
CA LYS A 231 -7.85 -5.54 21.74
C LYS A 231 -7.33 -4.50 20.76
N LEU A 232 -6.02 -4.21 20.77
CA LEU A 232 -5.41 -3.28 19.84
C LEU A 232 -5.60 -3.71 18.37
N SER A 233 -5.30 -4.98 18.07
CA SER A 233 -5.52 -5.56 16.74
C SER A 233 -6.99 -5.48 16.33
N HIS A 234 -7.91 -5.76 17.25
CA HIS A 234 -9.34 -5.67 16.99
C HIS A 234 -9.78 -4.25 16.56
N ASN A 235 -9.27 -3.21 17.23
CA ASN A 235 -9.55 -1.83 16.87
C ASN A 235 -9.08 -1.52 15.42
N PHE A 236 -7.85 -1.96 15.06
CA PHE A 236 -7.34 -1.82 13.69
C PHE A 236 -8.14 -2.62 12.67
N HIS A 237 -8.56 -3.85 13.02
CA HIS A 237 -9.37 -4.67 12.13
C HIS A 237 -10.73 -4.00 11.83
N GLN A 238 -11.35 -3.40 12.83
CA GLN A 238 -12.63 -2.71 12.64
C GLN A 238 -12.46 -1.48 11.75
N VAL A 239 -11.53 -0.58 12.05
CA VAL A 239 -11.34 0.63 11.23
C VAL A 239 -10.95 0.29 9.80
N ILE A 240 -10.14 -0.75 9.57
CA ILE A 240 -9.76 -1.16 8.21
C ILE A 240 -10.96 -1.72 7.46
N ARG A 241 -11.77 -2.59 8.05
CA ARG A 241 -12.96 -3.14 7.41
C ARG A 241 -14.00 -2.07 7.12
N GLU A 242 -14.23 -1.17 8.08
CA GLU A 242 -15.39 -0.29 8.06
C GLU A 242 -15.11 1.09 7.49
N HIS A 243 -13.85 1.56 7.59
CA HIS A 243 -13.49 2.94 7.28
C HIS A 243 -12.24 3.09 6.39
N ILE A 244 -11.63 1.98 5.94
CA ILE A 244 -10.60 1.96 4.89
C ILE A 244 -11.09 1.20 3.67
N CYS A 245 -11.46 -0.08 3.81
CA CYS A 245 -12.01 -0.86 2.70
C CYS A 245 -13.31 -0.23 2.22
N ARG A 246 -13.47 -0.03 0.91
CA ARG A 246 -14.65 0.62 0.32
C ARG A 246 -15.25 -0.21 -0.81
N GLY A 247 -16.37 0.25 -1.34
CA GLY A 247 -17.08 -0.40 -2.42
C GLY A 247 -17.92 -1.60 -1.97
N GLU A 248 -18.50 -2.30 -2.94
CA GLU A 248 -19.45 -3.39 -2.65
C GLU A 248 -18.77 -4.60 -1.98
N TRP A 249 -17.47 -4.78 -2.21
CA TRP A 249 -16.70 -5.91 -1.65
C TRP A 249 -16.22 -5.70 -0.21
N LYS A 250 -16.44 -4.54 0.37
CA LYS A 250 -16.12 -4.25 1.78
C LYS A 250 -16.64 -5.34 2.73
N ASN A 251 -17.92 -5.71 2.61
CA ASN A 251 -18.62 -6.64 3.50
C ASN A 251 -19.10 -7.94 2.80
N LYS A 252 -18.77 -8.13 1.51
CA LYS A 252 -19.16 -9.34 0.80
C LYS A 252 -18.14 -10.46 1.02
N ARG A 253 -18.65 -11.70 1.14
CA ARG A 253 -17.83 -12.91 1.09
C ARG A 253 -17.04 -12.95 -0.22
N ARG A 254 -15.77 -13.26 -0.15
CA ARG A 254 -14.94 -13.46 -1.34
C ARG A 254 -15.32 -14.77 -2.04
N PRO A 255 -15.34 -14.79 -3.37
CA PRO A 255 -15.56 -16.04 -4.10
C PRO A 255 -14.40 -17.00 -3.89
N VAL A 256 -14.69 -18.29 -3.82
CA VAL A 256 -13.67 -19.33 -3.91
C VAL A 256 -13.08 -19.28 -5.32
N LEU A 257 -11.79 -19.01 -5.44
CA LEU A 257 -11.14 -18.83 -6.73
C LEU A 257 -10.09 -19.88 -7.05
N ILE A 258 -9.88 -20.10 -8.34
CA ILE A 258 -8.71 -20.79 -8.88
C ILE A 258 -7.95 -19.82 -9.80
N ASN A 259 -6.63 -19.81 -9.66
CA ASN A 259 -5.71 -19.06 -10.50
C ASN A 259 -4.86 -20.05 -11.29
N ASN A 260 -4.66 -19.85 -12.59
CA ASN A 260 -3.94 -20.79 -13.44
C ASN A 260 -2.40 -20.73 -13.30
N TRP A 261 -1.83 -19.70 -12.63
CA TRP A 261 -0.38 -19.45 -12.67
C TRP A 261 0.45 -20.68 -12.31
N GLU A 262 0.31 -21.25 -11.13
CA GLU A 262 1.07 -22.42 -10.72
C GLU A 262 0.78 -23.68 -11.54
N GLY A 263 -0.39 -23.76 -12.19
CA GLY A 263 -0.80 -24.89 -13.00
C GLY A 263 -0.29 -24.86 -14.45
N THR A 264 0.03 -23.68 -14.98
CA THR A 264 0.37 -23.54 -16.41
C THR A 264 1.53 -22.62 -16.70
N TYR A 265 1.85 -21.68 -15.79
CA TYR A 265 2.72 -20.53 -16.06
C TYR A 265 2.32 -19.86 -17.40
N PHE A 266 3.29 -19.56 -18.27
CA PHE A 266 3.04 -18.98 -19.60
C PHE A 266 2.51 -19.98 -20.65
N ASN A 267 2.51 -21.30 -20.37
CA ASN A 267 2.13 -22.35 -21.32
C ASN A 267 0.63 -22.69 -21.25
N PHE A 268 -0.20 -21.83 -21.80
CA PHE A 268 -1.65 -22.06 -21.88
C PHE A 268 -2.27 -21.56 -23.19
N THR A 269 -3.43 -22.09 -23.49
CA THR A 269 -4.37 -21.64 -24.54
C THR A 269 -5.75 -21.45 -23.90
N GLY A 270 -6.68 -20.80 -24.60
CA GLY A 270 -8.04 -20.64 -24.11
C GLY A 270 -8.73 -21.99 -23.81
N ASP A 271 -8.52 -23.00 -24.67
CA ASP A 271 -9.10 -24.33 -24.47
C ASP A 271 -8.56 -25.02 -23.21
N LYS A 272 -7.25 -24.88 -22.94
CA LYS A 272 -6.64 -25.42 -21.71
C LYS A 272 -7.21 -24.73 -20.47
N LEU A 273 -7.39 -23.40 -20.50
CA LEU A 273 -7.98 -22.64 -19.39
C LEU A 273 -9.44 -23.04 -19.14
N VAL A 274 -10.23 -23.20 -20.21
CA VAL A 274 -11.62 -23.68 -20.11
C VAL A 274 -11.72 -25.10 -19.56
N SER A 275 -10.77 -25.99 -19.92
CA SER A 275 -10.71 -27.33 -19.33
C SER A 275 -10.49 -27.28 -17.82
N ILE A 276 -9.53 -26.47 -17.35
CA ILE A 276 -9.26 -26.29 -15.92
C ILE A 276 -10.51 -25.68 -15.23
N ALA A 277 -11.13 -24.67 -15.85
CA ALA A 277 -12.33 -24.02 -15.31
C ALA A 277 -13.50 -25.00 -15.18
N LYS A 278 -13.66 -25.93 -16.13
CA LYS A 278 -14.71 -26.97 -16.09
C LYS A 278 -14.51 -27.89 -14.88
N ASP A 279 -13.30 -28.42 -14.69
CA ASP A 279 -13.00 -29.30 -13.56
C ASP A 279 -13.17 -28.55 -12.23
N ALA A 280 -12.78 -27.26 -12.17
CA ALA A 280 -12.94 -26.41 -11.00
C ALA A 280 -14.42 -26.11 -10.68
N ALA A 281 -15.25 -25.85 -11.70
CA ALA A 281 -16.68 -25.61 -11.54
C ALA A 281 -17.41 -26.83 -10.94
N GLU A 282 -17.04 -28.05 -11.37
CA GLU A 282 -17.56 -29.30 -10.81
C GLU A 282 -17.24 -29.46 -9.31
N LEU A 283 -16.16 -28.84 -8.84
CA LEU A 283 -15.75 -28.81 -7.43
C LEU A 283 -16.35 -27.63 -6.64
N GLY A 284 -17.16 -26.78 -7.27
CA GLY A 284 -17.80 -25.63 -6.63
C GLY A 284 -16.94 -24.36 -6.54
N VAL A 285 -15.87 -24.26 -7.32
CA VAL A 285 -15.08 -23.02 -7.45
C VAL A 285 -15.92 -21.96 -8.16
N GLU A 286 -15.90 -20.73 -7.65
CA GLU A 286 -16.82 -19.65 -8.06
C GLU A 286 -16.18 -18.62 -9.01
N LEU A 287 -14.85 -18.55 -9.06
CA LEU A 287 -14.11 -17.58 -9.87
C LEU A 287 -12.88 -18.24 -10.50
N PHE A 288 -12.72 -18.07 -11.81
CA PHE A 288 -11.51 -18.44 -12.54
C PHE A 288 -10.69 -17.19 -12.87
N VAL A 289 -9.41 -17.16 -12.47
CA VAL A 289 -8.49 -16.05 -12.74
C VAL A 289 -7.45 -16.47 -13.76
N MET A 290 -7.40 -15.76 -14.89
CA MET A 290 -6.34 -15.86 -15.89
C MET A 290 -5.17 -14.94 -15.47
N ASP A 291 -4.07 -15.53 -15.09
CA ASP A 291 -2.84 -14.85 -14.64
C ASP A 291 -1.96 -14.40 -15.81
N ASP A 292 -0.70 -14.02 -15.57
CA ASP A 292 0.26 -13.46 -16.53
C ASP A 292 0.39 -14.30 -17.82
N GLY A 293 0.57 -13.60 -18.97
CA GLY A 293 0.86 -14.24 -20.25
C GLY A 293 -0.27 -14.20 -21.28
N TRP A 294 -1.38 -13.51 -21.03
CA TRP A 294 -2.54 -13.45 -21.92
C TRP A 294 -2.47 -12.36 -23.01
N PHE A 295 -1.49 -11.43 -22.91
CA PHE A 295 -1.43 -10.18 -23.68
C PHE A 295 -0.14 -10.05 -24.51
N GLY A 296 -0.16 -9.19 -25.53
CA GLY A 296 1.00 -8.83 -26.33
C GLY A 296 1.84 -10.05 -26.78
N LYS A 297 3.15 -9.94 -26.66
CA LYS A 297 4.13 -11.03 -26.88
C LYS A 297 4.61 -11.64 -25.57
N ARG A 298 3.73 -11.75 -24.58
CA ARG A 298 4.05 -12.23 -23.23
C ARG A 298 4.07 -13.76 -23.16
N ASP A 299 5.13 -14.37 -23.68
CA ASP A 299 5.36 -15.82 -23.60
C ASP A 299 6.40 -16.23 -22.55
N ASP A 300 7.06 -15.24 -21.97
CA ASP A 300 7.98 -15.33 -20.85
C ASP A 300 8.00 -13.98 -20.09
N ASP A 301 8.83 -13.84 -19.06
CA ASP A 301 8.94 -12.63 -18.24
C ASP A 301 9.83 -11.52 -18.84
N ARG A 302 10.30 -11.66 -20.10
CA ARG A 302 11.28 -10.76 -20.71
C ARG A 302 10.67 -9.71 -21.62
N SER A 303 9.41 -9.89 -22.03
CA SER A 303 8.75 -9.05 -23.03
C SER A 303 7.30 -8.75 -22.69
N GLY A 304 6.70 -7.80 -23.39
CA GLY A 304 5.27 -7.56 -23.47
C GLY A 304 4.64 -6.72 -22.36
N LEU A 305 5.29 -6.47 -21.21
CA LEU A 305 4.70 -5.57 -20.20
C LEU A 305 4.51 -4.17 -20.78
N GLY A 306 3.31 -3.62 -20.61
CA GLY A 306 2.84 -2.38 -21.21
C GLY A 306 1.89 -2.59 -22.40
N ASP A 307 1.95 -3.75 -23.04
CA ASP A 307 1.16 -4.09 -24.24
C ASP A 307 -0.18 -4.74 -23.85
N TRP A 308 -1.04 -3.98 -23.17
CA TRP A 308 -2.30 -4.48 -22.61
C TRP A 308 -3.37 -4.67 -23.70
N PHE A 309 -3.12 -5.64 -24.60
CA PHE A 309 -4.10 -6.11 -25.60
C PHE A 309 -4.05 -7.64 -25.70
N PRO A 310 -5.21 -8.32 -25.82
CA PRO A 310 -5.27 -9.78 -25.80
C PRO A 310 -4.45 -10.41 -26.91
N ASN A 311 -3.71 -11.47 -26.59
CA ASN A 311 -3.03 -12.30 -27.58
C ASN A 311 -3.99 -13.39 -28.08
N GLU A 312 -4.91 -13.05 -28.98
CA GLU A 312 -5.91 -13.98 -29.52
C GLU A 312 -5.30 -15.17 -30.24
N LYS A 313 -4.09 -15.01 -30.82
CA LYS A 313 -3.37 -16.13 -31.44
C LYS A 313 -2.95 -17.18 -30.41
N LYS A 314 -2.47 -16.77 -29.26
CA LYS A 314 -2.09 -17.66 -28.14
C LYS A 314 -3.32 -18.29 -27.49
N LEU A 315 -4.35 -17.47 -27.25
CA LEU A 315 -5.60 -17.94 -26.65
C LEU A 315 -6.40 -18.84 -27.60
N GLY A 316 -6.27 -18.67 -28.92
CA GLY A 316 -7.05 -19.38 -29.92
C GLY A 316 -8.49 -18.89 -30.06
N CYS A 317 -8.85 -17.80 -29.34
CA CYS A 317 -10.16 -17.15 -29.37
C CYS A 317 -10.04 -15.70 -28.88
N SER A 318 -11.10 -14.91 -29.01
CA SER A 318 -11.16 -13.58 -28.41
C SER A 318 -11.28 -13.65 -26.87
N LEU A 319 -10.88 -12.57 -26.18
CA LEU A 319 -11.02 -12.49 -24.72
C LEU A 319 -12.50 -12.58 -24.30
N LYS A 320 -13.39 -12.00 -25.11
CA LYS A 320 -14.83 -12.11 -24.89
C LYS A 320 -15.32 -13.56 -24.93
N GLU A 321 -14.95 -14.30 -25.97
CA GLU A 321 -15.34 -15.70 -26.13
C GLU A 321 -14.81 -16.56 -24.97
N LEU A 322 -13.54 -16.36 -24.56
CA LEU A 322 -12.97 -17.06 -23.40
C LEU A 322 -13.77 -16.76 -22.12
N GLY A 323 -14.03 -15.47 -21.86
CA GLY A 323 -14.82 -15.05 -20.70
C GLY A 323 -16.24 -15.60 -20.71
N ASP A 324 -16.94 -15.57 -21.86
CA ASP A 324 -18.29 -16.11 -22.02
C ASP A 324 -18.33 -17.63 -21.77
N ARG A 325 -17.32 -18.38 -22.25
CA ARG A 325 -17.20 -19.82 -22.00
C ARG A 325 -17.03 -20.14 -20.51
N ILE A 326 -16.22 -19.36 -19.79
CA ILE A 326 -16.01 -19.53 -18.33
C ILE A 326 -17.29 -19.15 -17.56
N VAL A 327 -17.92 -18.02 -17.89
CA VAL A 327 -19.19 -17.60 -17.29
C VAL A 327 -20.32 -18.61 -17.58
N GLY A 328 -20.30 -19.22 -18.76
CA GLY A 328 -21.24 -20.30 -19.14
C GLY A 328 -21.11 -21.55 -18.25
N LEU A 329 -20.02 -21.75 -17.54
CA LEU A 329 -19.83 -22.79 -16.52
C LEU A 329 -20.41 -22.42 -15.15
N GLY A 330 -20.99 -21.22 -15.00
CA GLY A 330 -21.49 -20.70 -13.72
C GLY A 330 -20.43 -20.01 -12.86
N MET A 331 -19.23 -19.80 -13.38
CA MET A 331 -18.13 -19.12 -12.69
C MET A 331 -18.06 -17.63 -13.07
N LYS A 332 -17.42 -16.84 -12.22
CA LYS A 332 -16.94 -15.50 -12.59
C LYS A 332 -15.60 -15.61 -13.33
N PHE A 333 -15.28 -14.56 -14.10
CA PHE A 333 -14.00 -14.46 -14.80
C PHE A 333 -13.16 -13.30 -14.28
N GLY A 334 -11.90 -13.55 -14.01
CA GLY A 334 -10.90 -12.59 -13.52
C GLY A 334 -9.64 -12.58 -14.38
N ILE A 335 -8.90 -11.48 -14.27
CA ILE A 335 -7.69 -11.23 -15.08
C ILE A 335 -6.58 -10.58 -14.23
N TRP A 336 -5.34 -10.83 -14.62
CA TRP A 336 -4.14 -10.26 -14.00
C TRP A 336 -3.60 -9.08 -14.82
N PHE A 337 -3.09 -8.05 -14.12
CA PHE A 337 -2.34 -6.94 -14.68
C PHE A 337 -1.12 -6.59 -13.83
N GLU A 338 -0.05 -6.09 -14.46
CA GLU A 338 1.10 -5.42 -13.83
C GLU A 338 1.35 -4.06 -14.51
N PRO A 339 0.45 -3.09 -14.39
CA PRO A 339 0.42 -1.92 -15.26
C PRO A 339 1.42 -0.82 -14.90
N GLU A 340 2.07 -0.92 -13.73
CA GLU A 340 3.12 0.00 -13.30
C GLU A 340 4.50 -0.35 -13.88
N CYS A 341 4.59 -1.46 -14.63
CA CYS A 341 5.84 -1.96 -15.21
C CYS A 341 5.78 -1.98 -16.74
N ILE A 342 6.96 -1.92 -17.36
CA ILE A 342 7.14 -1.94 -18.81
C ILE A 342 8.37 -2.78 -19.18
N SER A 343 8.26 -3.61 -20.21
CA SER A 343 9.42 -4.33 -20.78
C SER A 343 10.15 -3.46 -21.80
N GLU A 344 11.48 -3.60 -21.89
CA GLU A 344 12.23 -2.99 -23.01
C GLU A 344 11.71 -3.51 -24.36
N ASP A 345 11.43 -4.83 -24.45
CA ASP A 345 10.76 -5.44 -25.59
C ASP A 345 9.23 -5.41 -25.43
N SER A 346 8.67 -4.22 -25.62
CA SER A 346 7.24 -3.99 -25.76
C SER A 346 6.97 -2.93 -26.83
N ASP A 347 5.78 -2.97 -27.42
CA ASP A 347 5.37 -1.96 -28.41
C ASP A 347 5.22 -0.60 -27.73
N LEU A 348 4.75 -0.57 -26.48
CA LEU A 348 4.66 0.67 -25.70
C LEU A 348 6.04 1.31 -25.46
N SER A 349 7.06 0.52 -25.11
CA SER A 349 8.43 1.04 -24.90
C SER A 349 9.05 1.58 -26.18
N ARG A 350 8.74 0.97 -27.33
CA ARG A 350 9.18 1.46 -28.63
C ARG A 350 8.48 2.76 -29.04
N ALA A 351 7.19 2.87 -28.74
CA ALA A 351 6.39 4.07 -29.06
C ALA A 351 6.72 5.25 -28.14
N HIS A 352 6.96 4.98 -26.86
CA HIS A 352 7.17 5.97 -25.81
C HIS A 352 8.39 5.63 -24.93
N PRO A 353 9.62 5.74 -25.48
CA PRO A 353 10.83 5.37 -24.73
C PRO A 353 11.12 6.30 -23.54
N ASP A 354 10.48 7.47 -23.47
CA ASP A 354 10.57 8.45 -22.40
C ASP A 354 9.58 8.22 -21.25
N TRP A 355 8.67 7.22 -21.36
CA TRP A 355 7.69 6.91 -20.33
C TRP A 355 8.22 5.97 -19.22
N ALA A 356 9.38 5.39 -19.43
CA ALA A 356 10.03 4.59 -18.39
C ALA A 356 10.80 5.48 -17.41
N VAL A 357 10.72 5.13 -16.10
CA VAL A 357 11.57 5.70 -15.06
C VAL A 357 13.01 5.26 -15.32
N LYS A 358 13.83 6.17 -15.81
CA LYS A 358 15.24 5.93 -16.12
C LYS A 358 16.03 7.23 -16.22
N ILE A 359 17.30 7.19 -15.87
CA ILE A 359 18.20 8.33 -15.99
C ILE A 359 18.70 8.44 -17.44
N PRO A 360 18.52 9.58 -18.15
CA PRO A 360 19.02 9.76 -19.51
C PRO A 360 20.51 9.49 -19.61
N GLY A 361 20.91 8.75 -20.66
CA GLY A 361 22.31 8.41 -20.91
C GLY A 361 22.87 7.29 -20.01
N ARG A 362 22.07 6.70 -19.11
CA ARG A 362 22.45 5.51 -18.34
C ARG A 362 21.68 4.29 -18.82
N LYS A 363 22.31 3.11 -18.68
CA LYS A 363 21.61 1.84 -18.86
C LYS A 363 20.59 1.69 -17.74
N PRO A 364 19.32 1.34 -18.04
CA PRO A 364 18.30 1.13 -17.02
C PRO A 364 18.69 -0.01 -16.07
N ASN A 365 18.35 0.16 -14.81
CA ASN A 365 18.49 -0.90 -13.82
C ASN A 365 17.28 -1.83 -13.92
N LEU A 366 17.46 -2.99 -14.52
CA LEU A 366 16.41 -3.99 -14.70
C LEU A 366 16.29 -4.91 -13.47
N SER A 367 15.07 -5.21 -13.09
CA SER A 367 14.73 -6.29 -12.17
C SER A 367 13.61 -7.12 -12.81
N ARG A 368 13.72 -8.43 -12.81
CA ARG A 368 12.81 -9.34 -13.56
C ARG A 368 12.66 -8.93 -15.05
N HIS A 369 13.72 -8.44 -15.68
CA HIS A 369 13.76 -7.98 -17.07
C HIS A 369 12.80 -6.84 -17.39
N GLN A 370 12.35 -6.06 -16.40
CA GLN A 370 11.39 -4.97 -16.58
C GLN A 370 11.87 -3.66 -15.98
N MET A 371 11.36 -2.56 -16.51
CA MET A 371 11.47 -1.20 -16.02
C MET A 371 10.16 -0.78 -15.33
N ILE A 372 10.17 0.38 -14.69
CA ILE A 372 8.98 1.03 -14.13
C ILE A 372 8.41 2.02 -15.14
N LEU A 373 7.10 2.06 -15.31
CA LEU A 373 6.39 3.10 -16.02
C LEU A 373 6.27 4.36 -15.14
N ASP A 374 6.46 5.54 -15.71
CA ASP A 374 6.46 6.79 -14.94
C ASP A 374 5.05 7.27 -14.59
N PHE A 375 4.47 6.72 -13.53
CA PHE A 375 3.16 7.13 -13.02
C PHE A 375 3.15 8.55 -12.40
N SER A 376 4.29 9.24 -12.29
CA SER A 376 4.28 10.67 -11.96
C SER A 376 3.72 11.53 -13.11
N ARG A 377 3.65 10.98 -14.32
CA ARG A 377 3.18 11.63 -15.55
C ARG A 377 1.69 11.41 -15.76
N LYS A 378 0.97 12.49 -16.02
CA LYS A 378 -0.47 12.42 -16.29
C LYS A 378 -0.82 11.68 -17.58
N ASP A 379 -0.02 11.87 -18.66
CA ASP A 379 -0.22 11.20 -19.94
C ASP A 379 -0.08 9.68 -19.83
N VAL A 380 0.86 9.19 -19.02
CA VAL A 380 1.02 7.76 -18.69
C VAL A 380 -0.19 7.24 -17.92
N GLN A 381 -0.63 7.97 -16.90
CA GLN A 381 -1.81 7.60 -16.09
C GLN A 381 -3.07 7.51 -16.99
N ASP A 382 -3.29 8.50 -17.85
CA ASP A 382 -4.46 8.54 -18.74
C ASP A 382 -4.43 7.37 -19.74
N TYR A 383 -3.28 7.08 -20.34
CA TYR A 383 -3.10 5.94 -21.23
C TYR A 383 -3.37 4.60 -20.54
N ILE A 384 -2.77 4.37 -19.38
CA ILE A 384 -2.96 3.10 -18.66
C ILE A 384 -4.42 2.93 -18.25
N LEU A 385 -5.04 3.97 -17.70
CA LEU A 385 -6.46 3.91 -17.33
C LEU A 385 -7.34 3.57 -18.53
N GLU A 386 -7.12 4.22 -19.68
CA GLU A 386 -7.85 3.92 -20.92
C GLU A 386 -7.65 2.47 -21.36
N ARG A 387 -6.41 1.95 -21.35
CA ARG A 387 -6.11 0.57 -21.75
C ARG A 387 -6.76 -0.45 -20.85
N LEU A 388 -6.65 -0.28 -19.53
CA LEU A 388 -7.29 -1.16 -18.56
C LEU A 388 -8.82 -1.17 -18.74
N CYS A 389 -9.45 0.00 -18.82
CA CYS A 389 -10.88 0.11 -19.05
C CYS A 389 -11.31 -0.53 -20.38
N SER A 390 -10.51 -0.37 -21.44
CA SER A 390 -10.78 -1.02 -22.72
C SER A 390 -10.78 -2.56 -22.63
N VAL A 391 -9.84 -3.13 -21.89
CA VAL A 391 -9.80 -4.59 -21.65
C VAL A 391 -10.99 -5.02 -20.79
N LEU A 392 -11.29 -4.31 -19.71
CA LEU A 392 -12.43 -4.63 -18.84
C LEU A 392 -13.76 -4.57 -19.57
N ALA A 393 -13.94 -3.63 -20.51
CA ALA A 393 -15.13 -3.52 -21.35
C ALA A 393 -15.24 -4.64 -22.39
N SER A 394 -14.14 -5.29 -22.77
CA SER A 394 -14.09 -6.25 -23.87
C SER A 394 -14.58 -7.66 -23.51
N ALA A 395 -14.74 -7.98 -22.22
CA ALA A 395 -15.12 -9.31 -21.75
C ALA A 395 -15.84 -9.23 -20.39
N PRO A 396 -16.55 -10.28 -19.93
CA PRO A 396 -17.27 -10.27 -18.65
C PRO A 396 -16.35 -10.43 -17.44
N ILE A 397 -15.42 -9.48 -17.27
CA ILE A 397 -14.43 -9.47 -16.21
C ILE A 397 -15.02 -8.86 -14.95
N SER A 398 -14.93 -9.56 -13.81
CA SER A 398 -15.45 -9.13 -12.51
C SER A 398 -14.39 -9.11 -11.40
N TYR A 399 -13.15 -9.47 -11.74
CA TYR A 399 -12.04 -9.51 -10.81
C TYR A 399 -10.73 -9.09 -11.53
N VAL A 400 -9.92 -8.32 -10.84
CA VAL A 400 -8.58 -7.96 -11.27
C VAL A 400 -7.58 -8.27 -10.17
N LYS A 401 -6.51 -9.00 -10.53
CA LYS A 401 -5.29 -9.09 -9.72
C LYS A 401 -4.31 -8.02 -10.22
N TRP A 402 -4.04 -7.03 -9.38
CA TRP A 402 -3.12 -5.94 -9.66
C TRP A 402 -1.77 -6.22 -9.04
N ASP A 403 -0.76 -6.45 -9.87
CA ASP A 403 0.58 -6.83 -9.44
C ASP A 403 1.61 -5.72 -9.63
N PHE A 404 2.71 -5.81 -8.88
CA PHE A 404 3.87 -4.93 -8.97
C PHE A 404 5.12 -5.66 -8.47
N ASN A 405 5.92 -6.20 -9.38
CA ASN A 405 6.92 -7.23 -9.08
C ASN A 405 8.35 -6.70 -8.96
N ARG A 406 8.56 -5.40 -8.75
CA ARG A 406 9.90 -4.87 -8.55
C ARG A 406 9.93 -3.61 -7.69
N SER A 407 11.10 -3.31 -7.11
CA SER A 407 11.36 -2.00 -6.48
C SER A 407 11.68 -0.94 -7.53
N ILE A 408 11.38 0.32 -7.24
CA ILE A 408 11.78 1.47 -8.05
C ILE A 408 13.24 1.79 -7.73
N CYS A 409 14.07 1.68 -8.76
CA CYS A 409 15.43 2.21 -8.79
C CYS A 409 15.46 3.43 -9.75
N ASP A 410 16.62 4.01 -10.02
CA ASP A 410 16.78 5.04 -11.06
C ASP A 410 15.69 6.14 -11.01
N LYS A 411 15.29 6.57 -9.78
CA LYS A 411 14.20 7.53 -9.56
C LYS A 411 14.44 8.83 -10.33
N TYR A 412 13.97 8.88 -11.54
CA TYR A 412 14.09 10.03 -12.42
C TYR A 412 12.93 10.07 -13.42
N SER A 413 12.21 11.18 -13.44
CA SER A 413 11.17 11.45 -14.41
C SER A 413 11.67 12.45 -15.45
N THR A 414 11.57 12.09 -16.74
CA THR A 414 11.92 12.99 -17.84
C THR A 414 10.95 14.17 -17.98
N SER A 415 9.79 14.11 -17.33
CA SER A 415 8.79 15.19 -17.33
C SER A 415 9.01 16.22 -16.23
N LEU A 416 9.85 15.93 -15.24
CA LEU A 416 10.11 16.84 -14.12
C LEU A 416 11.44 17.58 -14.34
N PRO A 417 11.50 18.88 -14.03
CA PRO A 417 12.76 19.62 -14.03
C PRO A 417 13.66 19.15 -12.87
N ALA A 418 14.95 19.47 -12.95
CA ALA A 418 15.96 18.96 -12.01
C ALA A 418 15.63 19.26 -10.53
N GLU A 419 15.10 20.45 -10.26
CA GLU A 419 14.73 20.91 -8.91
C GLU A 419 13.49 20.21 -8.34
N LYS A 420 12.70 19.51 -9.18
CA LYS A 420 11.50 18.76 -8.77
C LYS A 420 11.66 17.24 -8.80
N GLN A 421 12.87 16.74 -9.07
CA GLN A 421 13.09 15.29 -9.09
C GLN A 421 12.82 14.64 -7.73
N GLY A 422 13.02 15.35 -6.63
CA GLY A 422 12.66 14.88 -5.29
C GLY A 422 11.14 14.74 -5.03
N GLU A 423 10.29 15.19 -5.95
CA GLU A 423 8.84 14.99 -5.87
C GLU A 423 8.39 13.68 -6.56
N MET A 424 9.25 13.05 -7.35
CA MET A 424 8.91 11.97 -8.27
C MET A 424 8.26 10.78 -7.56
N ALA A 425 8.84 10.28 -6.47
CA ALA A 425 8.35 9.09 -5.78
C ALA A 425 6.94 9.31 -5.19
N HIS A 426 6.68 10.47 -4.61
CA HIS A 426 5.34 10.78 -4.09
C HIS A 426 4.34 11.05 -5.22
N ARG A 427 4.74 11.74 -6.30
CA ARG A 427 3.90 11.93 -7.49
C ARG A 427 3.53 10.63 -8.16
N PHE A 428 4.44 9.65 -8.16
CA PHE A 428 4.17 8.28 -8.63
C PHE A 428 3.02 7.65 -7.84
N MET A 429 3.05 7.73 -6.52
CA MET A 429 1.98 7.18 -5.67
C MET A 429 0.64 7.90 -5.89
N LEU A 430 0.64 9.21 -6.00
CA LEU A 430 -0.58 9.98 -6.35
C LEU A 430 -1.14 9.54 -7.70
N GLY A 431 -0.27 9.28 -8.68
CA GLY A 431 -0.65 8.76 -9.99
C GLY A 431 -1.25 7.36 -9.94
N LEU A 432 -0.65 6.46 -9.15
CA LEU A 432 -1.18 5.12 -8.91
C LEU A 432 -2.59 5.20 -8.32
N TYR A 433 -2.77 5.96 -7.25
CA TYR A 433 -4.08 6.13 -6.59
C TYR A 433 -5.12 6.71 -7.53
N ARG A 434 -4.75 7.68 -8.37
CA ARG A 434 -5.64 8.24 -9.39
C ARG A 434 -6.10 7.18 -10.40
N VAL A 435 -5.21 6.33 -10.87
CA VAL A 435 -5.55 5.26 -11.85
C VAL A 435 -6.45 4.21 -11.20
N LEU A 436 -6.14 3.78 -9.97
CA LEU A 436 -6.97 2.84 -9.21
C LEU A 436 -8.36 3.39 -8.96
N ASP A 437 -8.45 4.65 -8.53
CA ASP A 437 -9.73 5.33 -8.28
C ASP A 437 -10.57 5.49 -9.55
N GLY A 438 -9.94 5.88 -10.65
CA GLY A 438 -10.58 6.00 -11.96
C GLY A 438 -11.13 4.66 -12.47
N MET A 439 -10.35 3.57 -12.34
CA MET A 439 -10.77 2.23 -12.73
C MET A 439 -11.95 1.75 -11.87
N LEU A 440 -11.88 1.88 -10.56
CA LEU A 440 -12.94 1.44 -9.64
C LEU A 440 -14.20 2.30 -9.75
N SER A 441 -14.07 3.57 -10.09
CA SER A 441 -15.23 4.45 -10.38
C SER A 441 -15.94 4.04 -11.65
N ALA A 442 -15.20 3.61 -12.69
CA ALA A 442 -15.77 3.10 -13.94
C ALA A 442 -16.38 1.68 -13.77
N TYR A 443 -15.81 0.87 -12.88
CA TYR A 443 -16.21 -0.52 -12.62
C TYR A 443 -16.44 -0.78 -11.13
N PRO A 444 -17.51 -0.23 -10.51
CA PRO A 444 -17.71 -0.28 -9.05
C PRO A 444 -17.97 -1.70 -8.51
N HIS A 445 -18.36 -2.66 -9.38
CA HIS A 445 -18.58 -4.05 -9.02
C HIS A 445 -17.33 -4.93 -9.11
N LEU A 446 -16.21 -4.35 -9.55
CA LEU A 446 -14.96 -5.08 -9.71
C LEU A 446 -14.38 -5.47 -8.34
N LEU A 447 -14.05 -6.75 -8.16
CA LEU A 447 -13.20 -7.16 -7.05
C LEU A 447 -11.74 -6.95 -7.44
N LEU A 448 -11.07 -6.03 -6.78
CA LEU A 448 -9.64 -5.79 -6.95
C LEU A 448 -8.87 -6.53 -5.86
N GLU A 449 -7.91 -7.36 -6.26
CA GLU A 449 -6.90 -7.95 -5.38
C GLU A 449 -5.54 -7.29 -5.63
N GLY A 450 -4.95 -6.73 -4.59
CA GLY A 450 -3.58 -6.24 -4.64
C GLY A 450 -2.58 -7.38 -4.58
N CYS A 451 -1.52 -7.29 -5.39
CA CYS A 451 -0.33 -8.12 -5.33
C CYS A 451 0.90 -7.25 -5.55
N SER A 452 2.02 -7.60 -4.96
CA SER A 452 3.27 -6.88 -5.20
C SER A 452 4.44 -7.84 -4.94
N GLY A 453 4.61 -8.80 -5.86
CA GLY A 453 5.47 -9.93 -5.62
C GLY A 453 5.07 -10.61 -4.30
N GLY A 454 3.83 -11.04 -4.16
CA GLY A 454 3.24 -11.40 -2.88
C GLY A 454 2.73 -10.19 -2.09
N GLY A 455 3.05 -10.13 -0.81
CA GLY A 455 2.57 -9.13 0.14
C GLY A 455 3.44 -7.87 0.25
N GLY A 456 4.14 -7.47 -0.81
CA GLY A 456 5.05 -6.32 -0.76
C GLY A 456 4.40 -4.97 -0.58
N ARG A 457 3.10 -4.85 -0.87
CA ARG A 457 2.26 -3.67 -0.57
C ARG A 457 1.03 -4.07 0.24
N PHE A 458 1.22 -4.88 1.26
CA PHE A 458 0.15 -5.19 2.21
C PHE A 458 0.07 -4.06 3.24
N ASP A 459 -0.67 -3.02 2.91
CA ASP A 459 -0.78 -1.79 3.67
C ASP A 459 -2.19 -1.18 3.58
N ALA A 460 -2.52 -0.28 4.51
CA ALA A 460 -3.83 0.36 4.56
C ALA A 460 -4.09 1.28 3.36
N GLY A 461 -3.04 1.80 2.70
CA GLY A 461 -3.18 2.60 1.49
C GLY A 461 -3.73 1.78 0.32
N MET A 462 -3.18 0.59 0.07
CA MET A 462 -3.71 -0.32 -0.95
C MET A 462 -5.07 -0.91 -0.56
N LEU A 463 -5.31 -1.20 0.73
CA LEU A 463 -6.60 -1.73 1.20
C LEU A 463 -7.76 -0.75 0.98
N TYR A 464 -7.51 0.54 0.83
CA TYR A 464 -8.51 1.53 0.45
C TYR A 464 -9.11 1.28 -0.95
N TYR A 465 -8.32 0.69 -1.86
CA TYR A 465 -8.72 0.35 -3.23
C TYR A 465 -8.97 -1.14 -3.41
N SER A 466 -8.16 -1.97 -2.77
CA SER A 466 -8.17 -3.44 -2.90
C SER A 466 -8.59 -4.05 -1.56
N PRO A 467 -9.86 -4.41 -1.36
CA PRO A 467 -10.32 -4.95 -0.08
C PRO A 467 -9.74 -6.34 0.24
N GLN A 468 -8.87 -6.84 -0.62
CA GLN A 468 -8.13 -8.08 -0.51
C GLN A 468 -6.75 -7.91 -1.12
N ILE A 469 -5.70 -8.40 -0.45
CA ILE A 469 -4.32 -8.39 -0.93
C ILE A 469 -3.75 -9.79 -0.83
N TRP A 470 -3.02 -10.21 -1.87
CA TRP A 470 -2.25 -11.46 -1.86
C TRP A 470 -1.20 -11.42 -0.75
N CYS A 471 -1.34 -12.32 0.23
CA CYS A 471 -0.60 -12.21 1.49
C CYS A 471 0.89 -12.49 1.33
N SER A 472 1.24 -13.48 0.50
CA SER A 472 2.63 -13.88 0.21
C SER A 472 2.67 -14.80 -1.01
N ASP A 473 3.74 -14.74 -1.78
CA ASP A 473 4.03 -15.75 -2.82
C ASP A 473 4.46 -17.09 -2.21
N ASP A 474 4.80 -17.14 -0.92
CA ASP A 474 4.96 -18.42 -0.24
C ASP A 474 3.59 -19.03 0.05
N THR A 475 3.31 -20.11 -0.65
CA THR A 475 2.06 -20.89 -0.54
C THR A 475 2.19 -22.13 0.34
N ASP A 476 3.35 -22.34 0.97
CA ASP A 476 3.54 -23.40 1.96
C ASP A 476 2.70 -23.11 3.22
N ALA A 477 1.81 -24.02 3.57
CA ALA A 477 0.88 -23.84 4.68
C ALA A 477 1.58 -23.62 6.03
N ILE A 478 2.75 -24.19 6.25
CA ILE A 478 3.50 -24.05 7.51
C ILE A 478 4.14 -22.66 7.61
N GLU A 479 4.77 -22.17 6.53
CA GLU A 479 5.30 -20.80 6.47
C GLU A 479 4.19 -19.76 6.59
N ARG A 480 3.02 -20.04 5.98
CA ARG A 480 1.84 -19.16 6.06
C ARG A 480 1.31 -18.97 7.49
N LEU A 481 1.49 -19.92 8.40
CA LEU A 481 1.13 -19.72 9.82
C LEU A 481 1.81 -18.49 10.40
N GLN A 482 3.12 -18.33 10.16
CA GLN A 482 3.87 -17.17 10.64
C GLN A 482 3.51 -15.88 9.88
N ILE A 483 3.43 -15.96 8.54
CA ILE A 483 3.14 -14.80 7.68
C ILE A 483 1.74 -14.24 7.99
N GLN A 484 0.73 -15.10 8.11
CA GLN A 484 -0.64 -14.70 8.39
C GLN A 484 -0.83 -14.22 9.84
N TYR A 485 -0.14 -14.84 10.80
CA TYR A 485 -0.11 -14.38 12.19
C TYR A 485 0.48 -12.96 12.28
N GLY A 486 1.66 -12.72 11.73
CA GLY A 486 2.25 -11.37 11.72
C GLY A 486 1.38 -10.34 11.00
N THR A 487 0.70 -10.74 9.91
CA THR A 487 -0.24 -9.88 9.20
C THR A 487 -1.44 -9.52 10.06
N SER A 488 -1.95 -10.47 10.87
CA SER A 488 -3.14 -10.27 11.71
C SER A 488 -2.96 -9.29 12.88
N PHE A 489 -1.75 -8.85 13.17
CA PHE A 489 -1.57 -7.79 14.18
C PHE A 489 -2.19 -6.46 13.75
N GLY A 490 -2.06 -6.08 12.48
CA GLY A 490 -2.56 -4.80 11.97
C GLY A 490 -3.73 -4.92 11.00
N TYR A 491 -4.00 -6.12 10.44
CA TYR A 491 -4.91 -6.27 9.30
C TYR A 491 -5.90 -7.42 9.51
N PRO A 492 -7.20 -7.23 9.22
CA PRO A 492 -8.21 -8.27 9.38
C PRO A 492 -8.00 -9.43 8.39
N VAL A 493 -8.34 -10.65 8.83
CA VAL A 493 -8.24 -11.86 8.00
C VAL A 493 -9.02 -11.73 6.68
N SER A 494 -10.12 -10.98 6.68
CA SER A 494 -10.93 -10.71 5.48
C SER A 494 -10.17 -10.03 4.34
N THR A 495 -9.03 -9.42 4.63
CA THR A 495 -8.17 -8.75 3.64
C THR A 495 -7.04 -9.63 3.11
N MET A 496 -6.87 -10.84 3.65
CA MET A 496 -5.78 -11.74 3.29
C MET A 496 -6.18 -12.68 2.16
N GLY A 497 -5.55 -12.53 0.99
CA GLY A 497 -5.59 -13.53 -0.07
C GLY A 497 -4.68 -14.72 0.28
N ALA A 498 -5.23 -15.93 0.21
CA ALA A 498 -4.50 -17.17 0.46
C ALA A 498 -4.96 -18.29 -0.47
N HIS A 499 -4.03 -19.15 -0.92
CA HIS A 499 -4.30 -20.26 -1.82
C HIS A 499 -3.87 -21.60 -1.22
N VAL A 500 -4.61 -22.65 -1.54
CA VAL A 500 -4.15 -24.04 -1.38
C VAL A 500 -3.35 -24.42 -2.61
N SER A 501 -2.05 -24.58 -2.47
CA SER A 501 -1.17 -24.94 -3.58
C SER A 501 -0.91 -26.45 -3.68
N ALA A 502 -0.26 -26.87 -4.76
CA ALA A 502 0.17 -28.24 -4.98
C ALA A 502 1.23 -28.69 -3.97
N VAL A 503 1.46 -29.99 -3.86
CA VAL A 503 2.58 -30.61 -3.12
C VAL A 503 3.36 -31.55 -4.04
N PRO A 504 4.70 -31.61 -3.91
CA PRO A 504 5.54 -30.78 -3.02
C PRO A 504 5.38 -29.30 -3.33
N ASN A 505 5.43 -28.43 -2.27
CA ASN A 505 5.38 -26.99 -2.47
C ASN A 505 6.58 -26.54 -3.33
N HIS A 506 6.37 -25.68 -4.31
CA HIS A 506 7.40 -25.30 -5.28
C HIS A 506 8.52 -24.42 -4.68
N GLN A 507 8.27 -23.75 -3.56
CA GLN A 507 9.26 -22.90 -2.89
C GLN A 507 10.05 -23.65 -1.81
N THR A 508 9.37 -24.45 -0.99
CA THR A 508 9.98 -25.13 0.17
C THR A 508 10.27 -26.60 -0.08
N GLY A 509 9.68 -27.23 -1.10
CA GLY A 509 9.72 -28.66 -1.33
C GLY A 509 8.95 -29.50 -0.31
N ARG A 510 8.23 -28.87 0.63
CA ARG A 510 7.49 -29.55 1.70
C ARG A 510 6.25 -30.25 1.17
N VAL A 511 5.96 -31.44 1.69
CA VAL A 511 4.71 -32.16 1.46
C VAL A 511 3.83 -32.05 2.68
N THR A 512 2.74 -31.29 2.57
CA THR A 512 1.79 -31.05 3.65
C THR A 512 0.43 -31.66 3.30
N PRO A 513 -0.26 -32.35 4.22
CA PRO A 513 -1.59 -32.91 3.99
C PRO A 513 -2.60 -31.86 3.50
N LEU A 514 -3.54 -32.26 2.65
CA LEU A 514 -4.57 -31.36 2.12
C LEU A 514 -5.40 -30.71 3.23
N ALA A 515 -5.76 -31.47 4.27
CA ALA A 515 -6.50 -30.92 5.41
C ALA A 515 -5.76 -29.76 6.09
N THR A 516 -4.44 -29.89 6.33
CA THR A 516 -3.62 -28.82 6.91
C THR A 516 -3.56 -27.62 5.98
N ARG A 517 -3.34 -27.82 4.67
CA ARG A 517 -3.32 -26.75 3.67
C ARG A 517 -4.67 -26.02 3.62
N GLY A 518 -5.78 -26.77 3.67
CA GLY A 518 -7.11 -26.22 3.70
C GLY A 518 -7.36 -25.37 4.94
N CYS A 519 -7.02 -25.88 6.14
CA CYS A 519 -7.20 -25.12 7.39
C CYS A 519 -6.40 -23.82 7.42
N VAL A 520 -5.18 -23.80 6.90
CA VAL A 520 -4.32 -22.62 6.95
C VAL A 520 -4.64 -21.61 5.85
N CYS A 521 -5.00 -22.08 4.65
CA CYS A 521 -5.08 -21.22 3.46
C CYS A 521 -6.50 -20.84 3.05
N LEU A 522 -7.54 -21.48 3.57
CA LEU A 522 -8.94 -21.15 3.29
C LEU A 522 -9.61 -20.39 4.45
N LEU A 523 -8.86 -19.58 5.17
CA LEU A 523 -9.29 -18.87 6.37
C LEU A 523 -10.58 -18.06 6.21
N TYR A 524 -10.78 -17.48 5.05
CA TYR A 524 -11.89 -16.54 4.82
C TYR A 524 -13.04 -17.13 4.00
N THR A 525 -12.82 -18.18 3.26
CA THR A 525 -13.83 -18.82 2.42
C THR A 525 -14.68 -19.86 3.14
N SER A 526 -14.25 -20.30 4.32
CA SER A 526 -15.05 -21.13 5.20
C SER A 526 -15.82 -20.25 6.17
N PRO A 527 -17.18 -20.28 6.18
CA PRO A 527 -17.95 -19.58 7.19
C PRO A 527 -17.54 -20.09 8.57
N SER A 528 -16.93 -19.22 9.38
CA SER A 528 -16.72 -19.52 10.80
C SER A 528 -18.06 -19.41 11.52
N PRO A 529 -18.47 -20.39 12.33
CA PRO A 529 -19.66 -20.25 13.14
C PRO A 529 -19.51 -19.22 14.28
N ARG A 530 -18.41 -18.45 14.30
CA ARG A 530 -18.10 -17.42 15.30
C ARG A 530 -18.04 -16.01 14.74
N ASP A 531 -18.23 -15.81 13.41
CA ASP A 531 -18.28 -14.49 12.78
C ASP A 531 -19.74 -14.04 12.61
#